data_7fcd10f5b02357a40960589862ec82b8
#
_entry.id   7fcd10f5b02357a40960589862ec82b8
#
_cell.length_a   1.000
_cell.length_b   1.000
_cell.length_c   1.000
_cell.angle_alpha   90.00
_cell.angle_beta   90.00
_cell.angle_gamma   90.00
#
_symmetry.space_group_name_H-M   'P 1'
#
loop_
_entity.id
_entity.type
_entity.pdbx_description
1 polymer ?
#
loop_
_entity_poly.entity_id
_entity_poly.type
_entity_poly.pdbx_seq_one_letter_code
_entity_poly.pdbx_strand_id
1 'polypeptide(L)'
;VEFKAIARDAINNRENKFEIVDENGVVTEYDIQRVNANYYIKRETPTVLINMFEFPTLQHPLGTDNNGMDMLTRLMYGGRVSLMVGFVTVFLELIIGVVVGGVSGYFGGNIDTALMRFVDLFNSIPTFPLILIFGSVMDTLEVTPIYRMFILMAILGFLGWTGIARVVRGQILSLR
;
A
#
# COMPACT_ATOMS: atom_id res chain seq x y z
N VAL A 1 -40.54 28.23 -18.29
CA VAL A 1 -41.50 28.10 -19.44
C VAL A 1 -40.71 27.88 -20.72
N GLU A 2 -39.61 28.56 -20.90
CA GLU A 2 -38.75 28.56 -22.10
C GLU A 2 -38.08 27.20 -22.40
N PHE A 3 -37.53 26.51 -21.40
CA PHE A 3 -36.91 25.19 -21.52
C PHE A 3 -37.84 24.16 -22.20
N LYS A 4 -39.12 24.11 -21.74
CA LYS A 4 -40.08 23.16 -22.29
C LYS A 4 -40.49 23.44 -23.73
N ALA A 5 -40.46 24.72 -24.15
CA ALA A 5 -40.75 25.14 -25.51
C ALA A 5 -39.59 24.69 -26.43
N ILE A 6 -38.38 25.04 -26.09
CA ILE A 6 -37.18 24.66 -26.87
C ILE A 6 -37.06 23.14 -27.00
N ALA A 7 -37.26 22.39 -25.89
CA ALA A 7 -37.21 20.93 -25.90
C ALA A 7 -38.31 20.32 -26.77
N ARG A 8 -39.52 20.90 -26.83
CA ARG A 8 -40.58 20.43 -27.73
C ARG A 8 -40.27 20.67 -29.18
N ASP A 9 -39.70 21.82 -29.50
CA ASP A 9 -39.33 22.16 -30.87
C ASP A 9 -38.21 21.23 -31.37
N ALA A 10 -37.21 20.96 -30.54
CA ALA A 10 -36.15 20.02 -30.87
C ALA A 10 -36.68 18.58 -31.07
N ILE A 11 -37.63 18.13 -30.27
CA ILE A 11 -38.29 16.82 -30.43
C ILE A 11 -39.10 16.76 -31.72
N ASN A 12 -39.85 17.84 -32.04
CA ASN A 12 -40.66 17.93 -33.27
C ASN A 12 -39.78 17.92 -34.53
N ASN A 13 -38.62 18.58 -34.45
CA ASN A 13 -37.61 18.61 -35.52
C ASN A 13 -36.77 17.32 -35.63
N ARG A 14 -37.00 16.33 -34.75
CA ARG A 14 -36.23 15.09 -34.66
C ARG A 14 -34.72 15.30 -34.40
N GLU A 15 -34.39 16.34 -33.68
CA GLU A 15 -33.05 16.58 -33.25
C GLU A 15 -32.71 15.69 -32.05
N ASN A 16 -31.48 15.17 -32.01
CA ASN A 16 -31.03 14.35 -30.91
C ASN A 16 -30.38 15.16 -29.80
N LYS A 17 -30.08 16.44 -30.05
CA LYS A 17 -29.44 17.37 -29.12
C LYS A 17 -30.01 18.77 -29.32
N PHE A 18 -30.00 19.56 -28.26
CA PHE A 18 -30.30 21.01 -28.32
C PHE A 18 -29.46 21.73 -27.27
N GLU A 19 -29.23 23.01 -27.53
CA GLU A 19 -28.45 23.89 -26.67
C GLU A 19 -29.34 24.95 -26.05
N ILE A 20 -29.08 25.30 -24.80
CA ILE A 20 -29.68 26.42 -24.11
C ILE A 20 -28.58 27.34 -23.63
N VAL A 21 -28.73 28.65 -23.95
CA VAL A 21 -27.85 29.67 -23.42
C VAL A 21 -28.52 30.28 -22.19
N ASP A 22 -27.85 30.22 -21.05
CA ASP A 22 -28.34 30.81 -19.79
C ASP A 22 -28.17 32.33 -19.81
N GLU A 23 -28.82 33.05 -18.89
CA GLU A 23 -28.74 34.53 -18.74
C GLU A 23 -27.28 35.01 -18.57
N ASN A 24 -26.37 34.13 -18.15
CA ASN A 24 -24.94 34.42 -18.01
C ASN A 24 -24.12 34.08 -19.28
N GLY A 25 -24.77 33.71 -20.40
CA GLY A 25 -24.09 33.37 -21.65
C GLY A 25 -23.47 31.96 -21.67
N VAL A 26 -23.75 31.10 -20.68
CA VAL A 26 -23.26 29.73 -20.64
C VAL A 26 -24.12 28.85 -21.51
N VAL A 27 -23.52 28.23 -22.53
CA VAL A 27 -24.17 27.27 -23.41
C VAL A 27 -24.20 25.93 -22.73
N THR A 28 -25.39 25.37 -22.56
CA THR A 28 -25.58 24.01 -22.00
C THR A 28 -26.21 23.10 -23.05
N GLU A 29 -25.52 22.02 -23.38
CA GLU A 29 -25.98 21.00 -24.32
C GLU A 29 -26.82 19.95 -23.59
N TYR A 30 -27.95 19.56 -24.21
CA TYR A 30 -28.87 18.53 -23.72
C TYR A 30 -29.07 17.45 -24.78
N ASP A 31 -28.93 16.18 -24.38
CA ASP A 31 -29.20 15.02 -25.22
C ASP A 31 -30.66 14.56 -25.08
N ILE A 32 -31.33 14.26 -26.21
CA ILE A 32 -32.67 13.71 -26.24
C ILE A 32 -32.58 12.21 -26.52
N GLN A 33 -33.02 11.39 -25.55
CA GLN A 33 -33.13 9.94 -25.73
C GLN A 33 -34.61 9.53 -25.74
N ARG A 34 -35.04 8.84 -26.78
CA ARG A 34 -36.36 8.23 -26.86
C ARG A 34 -36.34 6.82 -26.34
N VAL A 35 -37.10 6.55 -25.31
CA VAL A 35 -37.30 5.19 -24.73
C VAL A 35 -38.79 4.90 -24.76
N ASN A 36 -39.21 4.00 -25.64
CA ASN A 36 -40.62 3.69 -25.92
C ASN A 36 -41.43 4.92 -26.34
N ALA A 37 -42.45 5.30 -25.59
CA ALA A 37 -43.32 6.46 -25.85
C ALA A 37 -42.84 7.75 -25.16
N ASN A 38 -41.76 7.68 -24.36
CA ASN A 38 -41.27 8.80 -23.55
C ASN A 38 -39.97 9.35 -24.11
N TYR A 39 -39.79 10.66 -23.99
CA TYR A 39 -38.53 11.35 -24.27
C TYR A 39 -37.86 11.72 -22.96
N TYR A 40 -36.57 11.35 -22.82
CA TYR A 40 -35.71 11.68 -21.69
C TYR A 40 -34.70 12.73 -22.15
N ILE A 41 -34.67 13.84 -21.43
CA ILE A 41 -33.69 14.90 -21.67
C ILE A 41 -32.59 14.74 -20.62
N LYS A 42 -31.36 14.50 -21.07
CA LYS A 42 -30.18 14.33 -20.22
C LYS A 42 -29.24 15.51 -20.40
N ARG A 43 -28.62 15.90 -19.32
CA ARG A 43 -27.53 16.88 -19.32
C ARG A 43 -26.28 16.19 -18.84
N GLU A 44 -25.21 16.27 -19.61
CA GLU A 44 -23.89 15.86 -19.14
C GLU A 44 -23.26 17.01 -18.34
N THR A 45 -23.05 16.78 -17.07
CA THR A 45 -22.30 17.70 -16.21
C THR A 45 -20.95 17.07 -15.90
N PRO A 46 -19.83 17.68 -16.32
CA PRO A 46 -18.52 17.23 -15.90
C PRO A 46 -18.42 17.37 -14.38
N THR A 47 -18.30 16.25 -13.70
CA THR A 47 -18.11 16.22 -12.24
C THR A 47 -16.75 15.62 -11.95
N VAL A 48 -15.90 16.37 -11.29
CA VAL A 48 -14.63 15.84 -10.80
C VAL A 48 -14.93 14.97 -9.59
N LEU A 49 -14.85 13.66 -9.76
CA LEU A 49 -15.10 12.70 -8.69
C LEU A 49 -13.86 12.51 -7.78
N ILE A 50 -12.67 12.71 -8.34
CA ILE A 50 -11.40 12.52 -7.65
C ILE A 50 -10.43 13.62 -8.10
N ASN A 51 -9.90 14.37 -7.16
CA ASN A 51 -8.86 15.37 -7.42
C ASN A 51 -7.49 14.70 -7.37
N MET A 52 -6.97 14.32 -8.54
CA MET A 52 -5.61 13.79 -8.66
C MET A 52 -4.59 14.91 -8.69
N PHE A 53 -3.45 14.71 -8.03
CA PHE A 53 -2.33 15.67 -7.98
C PHE A 53 -2.75 17.08 -7.53
N GLU A 54 -3.72 17.17 -6.60
CA GLU A 54 -4.10 18.45 -6.02
C GLU A 54 -2.94 19.05 -5.24
N PHE A 55 -2.71 20.34 -5.42
CA PHE A 55 -1.69 21.08 -4.64
C PHE A 55 -2.06 21.11 -3.16
N PRO A 56 -1.09 21.35 -2.26
CA PRO A 56 -1.34 21.45 -0.83
C PRO A 56 -2.46 22.43 -0.50
N THR A 57 -3.45 21.98 0.26
CA THR A 57 -4.61 22.74 0.75
C THR A 57 -4.76 22.51 2.25
N LEU A 58 -5.69 23.24 2.89
CA LEU A 58 -6.00 23.00 4.31
C LEU A 58 -6.63 21.63 4.56
N GLN A 59 -7.29 21.02 3.56
CA GLN A 59 -7.87 19.69 3.65
C GLN A 59 -6.82 18.60 3.35
N HIS A 60 -5.91 18.89 2.44
CA HIS A 60 -4.82 17.99 2.01
C HIS A 60 -3.47 18.71 2.15
N PRO A 61 -2.87 18.77 3.35
CA PRO A 61 -1.67 19.59 3.62
C PRO A 61 -0.45 19.25 2.75
N LEU A 62 -0.35 18.03 2.24
CA LEU A 62 0.69 17.61 1.29
C LEU A 62 0.13 17.33 -0.12
N GLY A 63 -1.12 17.75 -0.37
CA GLY A 63 -1.79 17.46 -1.64
C GLY A 63 -2.26 16.02 -1.76
N THR A 64 -2.67 15.64 -2.97
CA THR A 64 -3.14 14.28 -3.29
C THR A 64 -2.23 13.59 -4.29
N ASP A 65 -2.25 12.25 -4.28
CA ASP A 65 -1.52 11.41 -5.22
C ASP A 65 -2.29 11.21 -6.56
N ASN A 66 -1.75 10.34 -7.42
CA ASN A 66 -2.36 9.97 -8.70
C ASN A 66 -3.71 9.22 -8.56
N ASN A 67 -4.06 8.77 -7.36
CA ASN A 67 -5.35 8.13 -7.07
C ASN A 67 -6.30 9.06 -6.29
N GLY A 68 -5.90 10.33 -6.09
CA GLY A 68 -6.65 11.30 -5.30
C GLY A 68 -6.60 11.06 -3.79
N MET A 69 -5.69 10.20 -3.30
CA MET A 69 -5.53 9.93 -1.88
C MET A 69 -4.65 11.01 -1.22
N ASP A 70 -5.02 11.42 -0.01
CA ASP A 70 -4.26 12.39 0.78
C ASP A 70 -2.86 11.88 1.10
N MET A 71 -1.84 12.62 0.66
CA MET A 71 -0.43 12.25 0.80
C MET A 71 0.02 12.22 2.26
N LEU A 72 -0.47 13.13 3.10
CA LEU A 72 -0.13 13.16 4.53
C LEU A 72 -0.65 11.92 5.24
N THR A 73 -1.93 11.60 5.02
CA THR A 73 -2.55 10.40 5.59
C THR A 73 -1.81 9.14 5.17
N ARG A 74 -1.46 9.03 3.89
CA ARG A 74 -0.71 7.90 3.34
C ARG A 74 0.69 7.76 3.96
N LEU A 75 1.39 8.88 4.13
CA LEU A 75 2.70 8.91 4.79
C LEU A 75 2.62 8.47 6.25
N MET A 76 1.62 8.94 6.99
CA MET A 76 1.42 8.57 8.41
C MET A 76 1.09 7.08 8.56
N TYR A 77 0.18 6.54 7.75
CA TYR A 77 -0.15 5.11 7.77
C TYR A 77 1.02 4.25 7.31
N GLY A 78 1.71 4.63 6.22
CA GLY A 78 2.90 3.93 5.74
C GLY A 78 4.03 3.94 6.77
N GLY A 79 4.28 5.07 7.42
CA GLY A 79 5.24 5.21 8.50
C GLY A 79 4.92 4.31 9.69
N ARG A 80 3.65 4.27 10.11
CA ARG A 80 3.19 3.37 11.19
C ARG A 80 3.46 1.89 10.85
N VAL A 81 3.12 1.47 9.64
CA VAL A 81 3.35 0.10 9.17
C VAL A 81 4.85 -0.21 9.14
N SER A 82 5.68 0.67 8.59
CA SER A 82 7.13 0.48 8.51
C SER A 82 7.79 0.37 9.88
N LEU A 83 7.38 1.21 10.83
CA LEU A 83 7.86 1.15 12.20
C LEU A 83 7.44 -0.17 12.88
N MET A 84 6.18 -0.59 12.71
CA MET A 84 5.69 -1.84 13.27
C MET A 84 6.49 -3.04 12.72
N VAL A 85 6.71 -3.09 11.41
CA VAL A 85 7.53 -4.12 10.76
C VAL A 85 8.94 -4.14 11.36
N GLY A 86 9.59 -2.97 11.43
CA GLY A 86 10.95 -2.86 12.00
C GLY A 86 11.02 -3.33 13.44
N PHE A 87 10.14 -2.84 14.32
CA PHE A 87 10.15 -3.23 15.72
C PHE A 87 9.90 -4.73 15.96
N VAL A 88 8.89 -5.30 15.29
CA VAL A 88 8.57 -6.73 15.43
C VAL A 88 9.72 -7.60 14.93
N THR A 89 10.28 -7.26 13.77
CA THR A 89 11.40 -8.00 13.18
C THR A 89 12.63 -7.97 14.09
N VAL A 90 13.06 -6.78 14.53
CA VAL A 90 14.22 -6.62 15.42
C VAL A 90 13.99 -7.29 16.76
N PHE A 91 12.78 -7.26 17.30
CA PHE A 91 12.45 -7.95 18.54
C PHE A 91 12.61 -9.47 18.43
N LEU A 92 12.15 -10.07 17.33
CA LEU A 92 12.36 -11.50 17.05
C LEU A 92 13.83 -11.83 16.88
N GLU A 93 14.58 -11.03 16.14
CA GLU A 93 16.01 -11.18 15.94
C GLU A 93 16.79 -11.11 17.24
N LEU A 94 16.44 -10.15 18.13
CA LEU A 94 17.04 -9.98 19.44
C LEU A 94 16.82 -11.21 20.32
N ILE A 95 15.59 -11.72 20.42
CA ILE A 95 15.29 -12.86 21.26
C ILE A 95 16.13 -14.07 20.83
N ILE A 96 16.07 -14.42 19.55
CA ILE A 96 16.79 -15.59 19.03
C ILE A 96 18.30 -15.36 19.11
N GLY A 97 18.78 -14.21 18.64
CA GLY A 97 20.20 -13.87 18.58
C GLY A 97 20.88 -13.80 19.93
N VAL A 98 20.22 -13.22 20.95
CA VAL A 98 20.74 -13.15 22.31
C VAL A 98 20.80 -14.52 22.94
N VAL A 99 19.78 -15.36 22.77
CA VAL A 99 19.78 -16.73 23.31
C VAL A 99 20.89 -17.55 22.68
N VAL A 100 20.95 -17.62 21.35
CA VAL A 100 21.94 -18.44 20.62
C VAL A 100 23.35 -17.90 20.84
N GLY A 101 23.58 -16.61 20.73
CA GLY A 101 24.87 -15.97 20.94
C GLY A 101 25.32 -16.06 22.42
N GLY A 102 24.34 -15.93 23.34
CA GLY A 102 24.57 -16.08 24.78
C GLY A 102 25.03 -17.48 25.16
N VAL A 103 24.31 -18.51 24.72
CA VAL A 103 24.68 -19.92 24.96
C VAL A 103 26.04 -20.24 24.34
N SER A 104 26.26 -19.82 23.10
CA SER A 104 27.51 -20.02 22.37
C SER A 104 28.71 -19.38 23.11
N GLY A 105 28.62 -18.11 23.48
CA GLY A 105 29.68 -17.41 24.18
C GLY A 105 29.93 -17.92 25.62
N TYR A 106 28.84 -18.29 26.32
CA TYR A 106 28.93 -18.77 27.72
C TYR A 106 29.56 -20.16 27.84
N PHE A 107 29.12 -21.11 27.07
CA PHE A 107 29.63 -22.50 27.16
C PHE A 107 30.95 -22.68 26.40
N GLY A 108 31.13 -22.02 25.26
CA GLY A 108 32.33 -22.13 24.45
C GLY A 108 32.57 -23.54 23.86
N GLY A 109 33.79 -23.81 23.43
CA GLY A 109 34.22 -25.12 22.97
C GLY A 109 33.38 -25.75 21.86
N ASN A 110 32.96 -26.98 22.06
CA ASN A 110 32.20 -27.74 21.06
C ASN A 110 30.79 -27.17 20.85
N ILE A 111 30.16 -26.62 21.91
CA ILE A 111 28.82 -26.00 21.83
C ILE A 111 28.89 -24.77 20.97
N ASP A 112 29.88 -23.93 21.23
CA ASP A 112 30.13 -22.71 20.41
C ASP A 112 30.37 -23.11 18.94
N THR A 113 31.23 -24.06 18.68
CA THR A 113 31.53 -24.51 17.32
C THR A 113 30.27 -25.04 16.61
N ALA A 114 29.46 -25.84 17.28
CA ALA A 114 28.23 -26.41 16.71
C ALA A 114 27.19 -25.30 16.41
N LEU A 115 26.95 -24.35 17.35
CA LEU A 115 26.03 -23.27 17.18
C LEU A 115 26.50 -22.27 16.08
N MET A 116 27.79 -22.00 16.00
CA MET A 116 28.29 -21.11 14.93
C MET A 116 28.21 -21.77 13.55
N ARG A 117 28.41 -23.08 13.44
CA ARG A 117 28.13 -23.81 12.18
C ARG A 117 26.67 -23.70 11.77
N PHE A 118 25.77 -23.82 12.75
CA PHE A 118 24.34 -23.60 12.49
C PHE A 118 24.06 -22.17 12.02
N VAL A 119 24.63 -21.15 12.67
CA VAL A 119 24.56 -19.73 12.23
C VAL A 119 25.07 -19.58 10.79
N ASP A 120 26.19 -20.24 10.45
CA ASP A 120 26.77 -20.16 9.10
C ASP A 120 25.85 -20.77 8.04
N LEU A 121 25.12 -21.86 8.35
CA LEU A 121 24.11 -22.42 7.46
C LEU A 121 23.00 -21.41 7.15
N PHE A 122 22.48 -20.69 8.17
CA PHE A 122 21.47 -19.65 7.95
C PHE A 122 22.00 -18.49 7.11
N ASN A 123 23.24 -18.09 7.33
CA ASN A 123 23.86 -17.01 6.53
C ASN A 123 24.13 -17.41 5.07
N SER A 124 24.17 -18.70 4.76
CA SER A 124 24.30 -19.20 3.39
C SER A 124 23.00 -19.08 2.58
N ILE A 125 21.87 -18.83 3.25
CA ILE A 125 20.58 -18.65 2.59
C ILE A 125 20.49 -17.24 2.02
N PRO A 126 20.36 -17.07 0.70
CA PRO A 126 20.23 -15.76 0.11
C PRO A 126 18.86 -15.16 0.44
N THR A 127 18.80 -14.23 1.39
CA THR A 127 17.56 -13.65 1.94
C THR A 127 16.70 -13.00 0.85
N PHE A 128 17.30 -12.26 -0.07
CA PHE A 128 16.56 -11.53 -1.09
C PHE A 128 15.79 -12.44 -2.07
N PRO A 129 16.41 -13.47 -2.71
CA PRO A 129 15.67 -14.46 -3.50
C PRO A 129 14.57 -15.15 -2.72
N LEU A 130 14.81 -15.46 -1.44
CA LEU A 130 13.84 -16.13 -0.59
C LEU A 130 12.59 -15.25 -0.36
N ILE A 131 12.77 -13.97 -0.09
CA ILE A 131 11.65 -13.01 0.04
C ILE A 131 10.84 -12.91 -1.26
N LEU A 132 11.50 -12.90 -2.42
CA LEU A 132 10.82 -12.86 -3.71
C LEU A 132 9.99 -14.13 -3.95
N ILE A 133 10.53 -15.32 -3.62
CA ILE A 133 9.81 -16.59 -3.74
C ILE A 133 8.58 -16.59 -2.83
N PHE A 134 8.73 -16.24 -1.56
CA PHE A 134 7.60 -16.15 -0.64
C PHE A 134 6.58 -15.11 -1.09
N GLY A 135 7.02 -13.94 -1.61
CA GLY A 135 6.15 -12.94 -2.19
C GLY A 135 5.29 -13.52 -3.32
N SER A 136 5.91 -14.20 -4.28
CA SER A 136 5.21 -14.84 -5.40
C SER A 136 4.24 -15.94 -4.96
N VAL A 137 4.63 -16.77 -3.98
CA VAL A 137 3.75 -17.81 -3.43
C VAL A 137 2.53 -17.18 -2.75
N MET A 138 2.73 -16.12 -1.96
CA MET A 138 1.63 -15.41 -1.31
C MET A 138 0.70 -14.70 -2.31
N ASP A 139 1.22 -14.24 -3.46
CA ASP A 139 0.41 -13.73 -4.56
C ASP A 139 -0.47 -14.84 -5.16
N THR A 140 0.10 -16.01 -5.44
CA THR A 140 -0.61 -17.16 -6.01
C THR A 140 -1.70 -17.70 -5.05
N LEU A 141 -1.45 -17.62 -3.74
CA LEU A 141 -2.39 -18.06 -2.70
C LEU A 141 -3.41 -16.96 -2.32
N GLU A 142 -3.39 -15.82 -3.01
CA GLU A 142 -4.26 -14.65 -2.75
C GLU A 142 -4.27 -14.22 -1.27
N VAL A 143 -3.11 -14.33 -0.60
CA VAL A 143 -2.97 -13.96 0.81
C VAL A 143 -3.26 -12.47 0.99
N THR A 144 -4.15 -12.14 1.92
CA THR A 144 -4.51 -10.74 2.18
C THR A 144 -3.28 -9.91 2.62
N PRO A 145 -3.21 -8.61 2.30
CA PRO A 145 -2.04 -7.76 2.58
C PRO A 145 -1.59 -7.79 4.04
N ILE A 146 -2.53 -7.91 4.97
CA ILE A 146 -2.24 -7.92 6.41
C ILE A 146 -1.49 -9.20 6.82
N TYR A 147 -1.94 -10.37 6.37
CA TYR A 147 -1.26 -11.64 6.66
C TYR A 147 0.08 -11.73 5.95
N ARG A 148 0.19 -11.21 4.72
CA ARG A 148 1.45 -11.11 3.99
C ARG A 148 2.50 -10.32 4.78
N MET A 149 2.10 -9.19 5.35
CA MET A 149 2.97 -8.37 6.19
C MET A 149 3.50 -9.17 7.40
N PHE A 150 2.62 -9.89 8.14
CA PHE A 150 3.04 -10.69 9.29
C PHE A 150 3.96 -11.86 8.89
N ILE A 151 3.68 -12.54 7.79
CA ILE A 151 4.53 -13.62 7.28
C ILE A 151 5.92 -13.08 6.92
N LEU A 152 5.99 -11.94 6.22
CA LEU A 152 7.28 -11.31 5.89
C LEU A 152 8.06 -10.90 7.13
N MET A 153 7.40 -10.32 8.15
CA MET A 153 8.04 -10.00 9.43
C MET A 153 8.62 -11.25 10.10
N ALA A 154 7.85 -12.35 10.12
CA ALA A 154 8.30 -13.61 10.70
C ALA A 154 9.51 -14.18 9.96
N ILE A 155 9.49 -14.17 8.62
CA ILE A 155 10.59 -14.64 7.77
C ILE A 155 11.85 -13.79 8.01
N LEU A 156 11.72 -12.46 7.97
CA LEU A 156 12.84 -11.54 8.17
C LEU A 156 13.46 -11.71 9.57
N GLY A 157 12.61 -11.72 10.60
CA GLY A 157 13.07 -11.90 11.98
C GLY A 157 13.73 -13.25 12.22
N PHE A 158 13.18 -14.32 11.56
CA PHE A 158 13.76 -15.66 11.63
C PHE A 158 15.08 -15.82 10.86
N LEU A 159 15.36 -14.99 9.88
CA LEU A 159 16.62 -15.03 9.12
C LEU A 159 17.66 -14.05 9.66
N GLY A 160 17.24 -12.91 10.22
CA GLY A 160 18.13 -11.81 10.61
C GLY A 160 18.88 -12.01 11.92
N TRP A 161 18.45 -12.92 12.79
CA TRP A 161 19.03 -13.13 14.14
C TRP A 161 20.51 -13.50 14.17
N THR A 162 21.04 -14.04 13.08
CA THR A 162 22.42 -14.57 12.97
C THR A 162 23.48 -13.50 13.20
N GLY A 163 23.24 -12.25 12.75
CA GLY A 163 24.10 -11.09 13.00
C GLY A 163 24.20 -10.77 14.49
N ILE A 164 23.05 -10.73 15.18
CA ILE A 164 22.98 -10.44 16.61
C ILE A 164 23.65 -11.55 17.42
N ALA A 165 23.42 -12.81 17.04
CA ALA A 165 24.07 -13.95 17.70
C ALA A 165 25.60 -13.86 17.71
N ARG A 166 26.23 -13.45 16.59
CA ARG A 166 27.67 -13.23 16.50
C ARG A 166 28.16 -12.09 17.37
N VAL A 167 27.43 -10.97 17.39
CA VAL A 167 27.77 -9.82 18.22
C VAL A 167 27.72 -10.18 19.71
N VAL A 168 26.60 -10.78 20.15
CA VAL A 168 26.41 -11.19 21.56
C VAL A 168 27.45 -12.20 21.98
N ARG A 169 27.74 -13.22 21.14
CA ARG A 169 28.81 -14.18 21.39
C ARG A 169 30.15 -13.46 21.58
N GLY A 170 30.51 -12.53 20.67
CA GLY A 170 31.75 -11.78 20.75
C GLY A 170 31.88 -11.00 22.06
N GLN A 171 30.82 -10.34 22.50
CA GLN A 171 30.81 -9.60 23.77
C GLN A 171 31.01 -10.55 24.99
N ILE A 172 30.34 -11.68 25.02
CA ILE A 172 30.47 -12.62 26.14
C ILE A 172 31.88 -13.23 26.19
N LEU A 173 32.47 -13.57 25.03
CA LEU A 173 33.85 -14.07 24.99
C LEU A 173 34.88 -13.04 25.42
N SER A 174 34.63 -11.74 25.21
CA SER A 174 35.52 -10.66 25.65
C SER A 174 35.47 -10.40 27.16
N LEU A 175 34.40 -10.83 27.84
CA LEU A 175 34.21 -10.67 29.28
C LEU A 175 34.66 -11.90 30.10
N ARG A 176 35.00 -12.99 29.44
CA ARG A 176 35.45 -14.25 30.05
C ARG A 176 36.95 -14.31 30.14
#